data_60a96796c278362f6f3968f6c340f368
#
_entry.id   60a96796c278362f6f3968f6c340f368
#
_cell.length_a   1.000
_cell.length_b   1.000
_cell.length_c   1.000
_cell.angle_alpha   90.00
_cell.angle_beta   90.00
_cell.angle_gamma   90.00
#
_symmetry.space_group_name_H-M   'P 1'
#
loop_
_entity.id
_entity.type
_entity.pdbx_description
1 polymer ?
#
loop_
_entity_poly.entity_id
_entity_poly.type
_entity_poly.pdbx_seq_one_letter_code
_entity_poly.pdbx_strand_id
1 'polypeptide(L)'
;MAKKKKKKNGKSNGNVGGKADVHVSSNGSRNKSLLGHNAIFTPEVIDDIHIKSQLGRYRMRGMALMKKIPTFDDLVFLPGTLTRFVIEGYREKCETKTVIGPRCENPIELDIPVYITGMSFGALSYEAKTALARGATMAGSATCSGEGGMIPDERRYSEKWFYQCIQSRYGFNPHHAQLADGIEVFIGQGQKVGMGGHLMGQKVTDQVAEMRSLPSGIDQRSPARHPDWLGPDDLALKVEELRQ
;
A
#
# COMPACT_ATOMS: atom_id res chain seq x y z
N MET A 1 43.87 9.30 52.92
CA MET A 1 43.27 10.28 53.84
C MET A 1 41.94 10.72 53.21
N ALA A 2 40.81 10.17 53.68
CA ALA A 2 39.92 10.74 54.70
C ALA A 2 39.28 12.07 54.24
N LYS A 3 38.00 12.30 54.16
CA LYS A 3 36.74 11.91 54.79
C LYS A 3 35.56 12.60 54.07
N LYS A 4 34.49 11.92 53.76
CA LYS A 4 33.10 12.02 54.32
C LYS A 4 32.52 13.43 54.63
N LYS A 5 31.29 13.68 54.07
CA LYS A 5 30.00 13.99 54.77
C LYS A 5 29.04 14.63 53.73
N LYS A 6 27.89 14.08 53.40
CA LYS A 6 26.55 13.98 54.02
C LYS A 6 25.83 15.30 54.29
N LYS A 7 24.60 15.34 53.74
CA LYS A 7 23.29 15.87 54.23
C LYS A 7 22.76 17.02 53.34
N LYS A 8 21.49 17.23 53.09
CA LYS A 8 20.16 16.61 53.34
C LYS A 8 19.10 17.53 52.68
N ASN A 9 18.06 16.91 52.16
CA ASN A 9 16.66 17.34 52.15
C ASN A 9 16.23 18.75 51.75
N GLY A 10 15.33 18.77 50.75
CA GLY A 10 14.31 19.78 50.57
C GLY A 10 13.21 19.23 49.66
N LYS A 11 12.10 18.82 50.27
CA LYS A 11 10.85 18.44 49.59
C LYS A 11 10.13 19.70 49.10
N SER A 12 9.55 19.70 47.92
CA SER A 12 8.26 20.35 47.75
C SER A 12 7.49 19.67 46.60
N ASN A 13 6.25 19.41 46.90
CA ASN A 13 5.23 18.77 46.10
C ASN A 13 4.80 19.62 44.89
N GLY A 14 4.46 18.94 43.79
CA GLY A 14 3.73 19.52 42.67
C GLY A 14 3.26 18.40 41.77
N ASN A 15 2.22 17.74 42.18
CA ASN A 15 1.50 16.73 41.44
C ASN A 15 0.62 17.42 40.40
N VAL A 16 0.51 16.89 39.16
CA VAL A 16 -0.73 16.52 38.47
C VAL A 16 -0.37 16.23 36.99
N GLY A 17 -0.65 15.03 36.54
CA GLY A 17 -0.57 14.66 35.12
C GLY A 17 -0.12 13.21 34.91
N GLY A 18 -0.79 12.27 35.53
CA GLY A 18 -0.57 10.86 35.31
C GLY A 18 -0.91 10.47 33.87
N LYS A 19 0.10 10.28 33.04
CA LYS A 19 0.00 9.44 31.85
C LYS A 19 -0.10 8.01 32.35
N ALA A 20 -1.25 7.37 32.17
CA ALA A 20 -1.38 5.95 32.36
C ALA A 20 -0.60 5.27 31.23
N ASP A 21 0.63 4.89 31.48
CA ASP A 21 1.35 3.93 30.67
C ASP A 21 0.66 2.57 30.82
N VAL A 22 -0.19 2.26 29.88
CA VAL A 22 -0.75 0.92 29.76
C VAL A 22 0.36 0.02 29.23
N HIS A 23 1.15 -0.53 30.13
CA HIS A 23 2.02 -1.65 29.83
C HIS A 23 1.13 -2.85 29.50
N VAL A 24 0.91 -3.09 28.23
CA VAL A 24 0.37 -4.37 27.75
C VAL A 24 1.51 -5.37 27.86
N SER A 25 1.58 -6.09 28.96
CA SER A 25 2.52 -7.21 29.10
C SER A 25 2.15 -8.30 28.12
N SER A 26 3.07 -8.62 27.22
CA SER A 26 2.94 -9.70 26.23
C SER A 26 3.14 -11.11 26.81
N ASN A 27 2.91 -11.30 28.10
CA ASN A 27 2.87 -12.64 28.70
C ASN A 27 1.44 -13.18 28.63
N GLY A 28 1.04 -13.61 27.44
CA GLY A 28 -0.14 -14.41 27.24
C GLY A 28 0.01 -15.79 27.83
N SER A 29 -0.30 -15.96 29.12
CA SER A 29 -0.80 -17.23 29.60
C SER A 29 -1.99 -17.60 28.70
N ARG A 30 -1.83 -18.65 27.88
CA ARG A 30 -2.93 -19.24 27.12
C ARG A 30 -3.95 -19.80 28.12
N ASN A 31 -4.88 -18.99 28.57
CA ASN A 31 -6.09 -19.48 29.19
C ASN A 31 -6.77 -20.33 28.12
N LYS A 32 -6.69 -21.65 28.27
CA LYS A 32 -7.53 -22.58 27.53
C LYS A 32 -8.96 -22.18 27.86
N SER A 33 -9.65 -21.57 26.91
CA SER A 33 -11.06 -21.20 27.04
C SER A 33 -11.83 -22.48 27.43
N LEU A 34 -12.53 -22.42 28.56
CA LEU A 34 -13.46 -23.47 29.00
C LEU A 34 -14.63 -23.64 28.03
N LEU A 35 -14.80 -22.75 27.08
CA LEU A 35 -15.93 -22.68 26.16
C LEU A 35 -15.67 -23.30 24.78
N GLY A 36 -14.59 -24.06 24.59
CA GLY A 36 -14.30 -24.71 23.31
C GLY A 36 -13.85 -23.70 22.23
N HIS A 37 -13.42 -24.24 21.09
CA HIS A 37 -13.06 -23.44 19.93
C HIS A 37 -14.32 -23.00 19.16
N ASN A 38 -14.62 -21.71 19.21
CA ASN A 38 -15.64 -21.11 18.36
C ASN A 38 -14.94 -20.51 17.11
N ALA A 39 -15.37 -20.94 15.94
CA ALA A 39 -14.80 -20.46 14.67
C ALA A 39 -15.12 -18.99 14.39
N ILE A 40 -16.14 -18.41 15.01
CA ILE A 40 -16.56 -17.02 14.83
C ILE A 40 -15.92 -16.12 15.89
N PHE A 41 -16.01 -16.49 17.15
CA PHE A 41 -15.45 -15.75 18.28
C PHE A 41 -14.08 -16.29 18.65
N THR A 42 -13.12 -16.06 17.78
CA THR A 42 -11.71 -16.38 18.07
C THR A 42 -11.18 -15.49 19.19
N PRO A 43 -10.08 -15.88 19.88
CA PRO A 43 -9.46 -15.02 20.90
C PRO A 43 -9.16 -13.60 20.41
N GLU A 44 -8.74 -13.46 19.16
CA GLU A 44 -8.44 -12.16 18.53
C GLU A 44 -9.71 -11.32 18.34
N VAL A 45 -10.81 -11.94 17.95
CA VAL A 45 -12.12 -11.25 17.81
C VAL A 45 -12.62 -10.78 19.16
N ILE A 46 -12.52 -11.63 20.19
CA ILE A 46 -12.91 -11.28 21.56
C ILE A 46 -12.07 -10.12 22.09
N ASP A 47 -10.75 -10.18 21.89
CA ASP A 47 -9.82 -9.10 22.27
C ASP A 47 -10.18 -7.78 21.58
N ASP A 48 -10.47 -7.84 20.28
CA ASP A 48 -10.87 -6.66 19.52
C ASP A 48 -12.20 -6.06 20.00
N ILE A 49 -13.16 -6.88 20.38
CA ILE A 49 -14.43 -6.44 21.00
C ILE A 49 -14.17 -5.74 22.33
N HIS A 50 -13.33 -6.33 23.19
CA HIS A 50 -13.00 -5.75 24.48
C HIS A 50 -12.29 -4.39 24.33
N ILE A 51 -11.30 -4.31 23.43
CA ILE A 51 -10.59 -3.06 23.17
C ILE A 51 -11.54 -1.98 22.63
N LYS A 52 -12.43 -2.33 21.69
CA LYS A 52 -13.42 -1.39 21.15
C LYS A 52 -14.39 -0.91 22.22
N SER A 53 -14.84 -1.80 23.12
CA SER A 53 -15.73 -1.46 24.22
C SER A 53 -15.06 -0.51 25.24
N GLN A 54 -13.76 -0.69 25.49
CA GLN A 54 -12.99 0.17 26.40
C GLN A 54 -12.69 1.55 25.80
N LEU A 55 -12.37 1.59 24.50
CA LEU A 55 -12.00 2.83 23.82
C LEU A 55 -13.21 3.66 23.37
N GLY A 56 -14.40 3.07 23.31
CA GLY A 56 -15.61 3.70 22.74
C GLY A 56 -15.49 4.05 21.26
N ARG A 57 -14.49 3.49 20.56
CA ARG A 57 -14.22 3.73 19.14
C ARG A 57 -13.52 2.56 18.50
N TYR A 58 -13.50 2.52 17.16
CA TYR A 58 -12.73 1.53 16.42
C TYR A 58 -11.25 1.71 16.65
N ARG A 59 -10.56 0.58 16.85
CA ARG A 59 -9.10 0.54 16.83
C ARG A 59 -8.61 0.67 15.40
N MET A 60 -7.78 1.67 15.13
CA MET A 60 -7.11 1.81 13.84
C MET A 60 -6.09 0.68 13.67
N ARG A 61 -6.30 -0.16 12.70
CA ARG A 61 -5.36 -1.24 12.31
C ARG A 61 -4.98 -1.08 10.84
N GLY A 62 -3.82 -1.61 10.47
CA GLY A 62 -3.55 -1.87 9.06
C GLY A 62 -4.57 -2.86 8.48
N MET A 63 -4.87 -2.71 7.21
CA MET A 63 -5.79 -3.58 6.49
C MET A 63 -5.08 -4.91 6.17
N ALA A 64 -5.01 -5.81 7.13
CA ALA A 64 -4.42 -7.14 6.96
C ALA A 64 -5.48 -8.22 7.16
N LEU A 65 -5.37 -9.30 6.42
CA LEU A 65 -6.18 -10.49 6.66
C LEU A 65 -5.72 -11.16 7.95
N MET A 66 -6.69 -11.48 8.81
CA MET A 66 -6.44 -12.19 10.07
C MET A 66 -6.44 -13.72 9.90
N LYS A 67 -6.83 -14.20 8.73
CA LYS A 67 -6.84 -15.63 8.40
C LYS A 67 -5.60 -16.00 7.60
N LYS A 68 -5.12 -17.25 7.77
CA LYS A 68 -4.14 -17.84 6.86
C LYS A 68 -4.74 -17.87 5.44
N ILE A 69 -4.03 -17.28 4.52
CA ILE A 69 -4.37 -17.28 3.08
C ILE A 69 -3.37 -18.16 2.35
N PRO A 70 -3.70 -18.69 1.17
CA PRO A 70 -2.74 -19.36 0.31
C PRO A 70 -1.58 -18.44 -0.03
N THR A 71 -0.38 -19.01 -0.04
CA THR A 71 0.87 -18.35 -0.46
C THR A 71 1.44 -19.07 -1.67
N PHE A 72 2.52 -18.56 -2.23
CA PHE A 72 3.23 -19.27 -3.30
C PHE A 72 3.77 -20.64 -2.87
N ASP A 73 4.03 -20.83 -1.55
CA ASP A 73 4.46 -22.12 -1.01
C ASP A 73 3.35 -23.20 -1.04
N ASP A 74 2.10 -22.77 -1.16
CA ASP A 74 0.94 -23.67 -1.29
C ASP A 74 0.68 -24.08 -2.77
N LEU A 75 1.46 -23.56 -3.72
CA LEU A 75 1.33 -23.85 -5.15
C LEU A 75 2.34 -24.90 -5.60
N VAL A 76 1.88 -25.83 -6.43
CA VAL A 76 2.73 -26.86 -7.04
C VAL A 76 2.56 -26.81 -8.55
N PHE A 77 3.67 -26.75 -9.27
CA PHE A 77 3.67 -26.90 -10.70
C PHE A 77 3.48 -28.37 -11.10
N LEU A 78 2.51 -28.66 -11.93
CA LEU A 78 2.33 -30.01 -12.49
C LEU A 78 3.33 -30.19 -13.65
N PRO A 79 4.27 -31.14 -13.55
CA PRO A 79 5.26 -31.37 -14.61
C PRO A 79 4.61 -31.99 -15.84
N GLY A 80 5.03 -31.56 -17.02
CA GLY A 80 4.66 -32.11 -18.31
C GLY A 80 5.60 -33.19 -18.80
N THR A 81 6.25 -33.95 -17.93
CA THR A 81 7.42 -34.79 -18.19
C THR A 81 7.24 -35.82 -19.32
N LEU A 82 6.03 -36.38 -19.47
CA LEU A 82 5.75 -37.35 -20.51
C LEU A 82 5.10 -36.75 -21.75
N THR A 83 4.66 -35.49 -21.69
CA THR A 83 3.90 -34.85 -22.78
C THR A 83 4.65 -33.68 -23.43
N ARG A 84 5.74 -33.22 -22.85
CA ARG A 84 6.55 -32.09 -23.31
C ARG A 84 8.04 -32.40 -23.15
N PHE A 85 8.87 -31.86 -24.06
CA PHE A 85 10.30 -31.85 -23.85
C PHE A 85 10.66 -30.95 -22.66
N VAL A 86 11.58 -31.44 -21.84
CA VAL A 86 12.09 -30.70 -20.70
C VAL A 86 13.09 -29.64 -21.18
N ILE A 87 12.92 -28.41 -20.74
CA ILE A 87 13.87 -27.33 -20.97
C ILE A 87 15.08 -27.53 -20.07
N GLU A 88 16.27 -27.57 -20.66
CA GLU A 88 17.55 -27.64 -19.97
C GLU A 88 17.94 -26.21 -19.51
N GLY A 89 17.46 -25.75 -18.37
CA GLY A 89 17.56 -24.36 -17.90
C GLY A 89 18.98 -23.78 -17.80
N TYR A 90 20.01 -24.62 -17.83
CA TYR A 90 21.41 -24.20 -17.88
C TYR A 90 21.94 -24.04 -19.33
N ARG A 91 21.21 -24.48 -20.31
CA ARG A 91 21.55 -24.40 -21.75
C ARG A 91 20.58 -23.55 -22.54
N GLU A 92 19.31 -23.55 -22.17
CA GLU A 92 18.22 -22.93 -22.91
C GLU A 92 17.69 -21.73 -22.17
N LYS A 93 17.61 -20.58 -22.82
CA LYS A 93 17.04 -19.37 -22.26
C LYS A 93 15.52 -19.52 -22.22
N CYS A 94 14.93 -19.38 -21.02
CA CYS A 94 13.49 -19.29 -20.86
C CYS A 94 13.02 -17.87 -21.22
N GLU A 95 12.01 -17.77 -22.09
CA GLU A 95 11.41 -16.49 -22.46
C GLU A 95 10.47 -16.02 -21.34
N THR A 96 10.76 -14.84 -20.80
CA THR A 96 9.96 -14.20 -19.74
C THR A 96 9.34 -12.88 -20.18
N LYS A 97 9.63 -12.44 -21.40
CA LYS A 97 9.16 -11.18 -21.93
C LYS A 97 7.63 -11.14 -21.98
N THR A 98 7.06 -10.04 -21.51
CA THR A 98 5.62 -9.82 -21.47
C THR A 98 5.28 -8.53 -22.17
N VAL A 99 4.30 -8.55 -23.07
CA VAL A 99 3.84 -7.39 -23.81
C VAL A 99 2.45 -6.98 -23.31
N ILE A 100 2.35 -5.77 -22.80
CA ILE A 100 1.09 -5.15 -22.39
C ILE A 100 0.59 -4.29 -23.55
N GLY A 101 -0.68 -4.48 -23.94
CA GLY A 101 -1.27 -3.76 -25.06
C GLY A 101 -0.67 -4.10 -26.43
N PRO A 102 -0.57 -5.40 -26.84
CA PRO A 102 0.08 -5.80 -28.08
C PRO A 102 -0.60 -5.27 -29.36
N ARG A 103 -1.77 -4.68 -29.22
CA ARG A 103 -2.53 -4.03 -30.32
C ARG A 103 -2.52 -2.50 -30.23
N CYS A 104 -1.82 -1.93 -29.24
CA CYS A 104 -1.63 -0.50 -29.13
C CYS A 104 -0.54 -0.03 -30.09
N GLU A 105 -0.55 1.24 -30.45
CA GLU A 105 0.50 1.86 -31.24
C GLU A 105 1.85 1.78 -30.56
N ASN A 106 1.86 1.97 -29.24
CA ASN A 106 3.06 1.88 -28.40
C ASN A 106 2.87 0.83 -27.29
N PRO A 107 3.10 -0.47 -27.59
CA PRO A 107 2.98 -1.52 -26.58
C PRO A 107 4.09 -1.42 -25.53
N ILE A 108 3.77 -1.76 -24.29
CA ILE A 108 4.73 -1.76 -23.20
C ILE A 108 5.32 -3.17 -23.06
N GLU A 109 6.62 -3.28 -23.29
CA GLU A 109 7.34 -4.55 -23.17
C GLU A 109 8.06 -4.63 -21.83
N LEU A 110 7.80 -5.69 -21.07
CA LEU A 110 8.49 -6.01 -19.81
C LEU A 110 9.39 -7.22 -20.01
N ASP A 111 10.60 -7.19 -19.46
CA ASP A 111 11.52 -8.33 -19.52
C ASP A 111 11.08 -9.48 -18.60
N ILE A 112 10.26 -9.17 -17.57
CA ILE A 112 9.68 -10.12 -16.62
C ILE A 112 8.19 -9.84 -16.44
N PRO A 113 7.34 -10.87 -16.19
CA PRO A 113 5.89 -10.70 -16.02
C PRO A 113 5.48 -10.13 -14.64
N VAL A 114 6.25 -9.16 -14.14
CA VAL A 114 6.05 -8.53 -12.83
C VAL A 114 6.33 -7.05 -12.96
N TYR A 115 5.50 -6.21 -12.37
CA TYR A 115 5.78 -4.79 -12.22
C TYR A 115 5.46 -4.31 -10.80
N ILE A 116 6.00 -3.16 -10.42
CA ILE A 116 5.77 -2.57 -9.11
C ILE A 116 4.45 -1.82 -9.12
N THR A 117 3.48 -2.32 -8.35
CA THR A 117 2.13 -1.74 -8.25
C THR A 117 2.15 -0.32 -7.69
N GLY A 118 1.07 0.43 -7.93
CA GLY A 118 0.89 1.78 -7.43
C GLY A 118 0.90 1.86 -5.90
N MET A 119 1.84 2.63 -5.38
CA MET A 119 1.96 2.98 -3.98
C MET A 119 2.10 4.48 -3.86
N SER A 120 1.13 5.11 -3.18
CA SER A 120 1.02 6.56 -3.12
C SER A 120 2.21 7.23 -2.43
N PHE A 121 2.57 8.43 -2.90
CA PHE A 121 3.42 9.33 -2.14
C PHE A 121 2.68 9.82 -0.89
N GLY A 122 3.30 9.65 0.25
CA GLY A 122 2.68 9.81 1.56
C GLY A 122 2.47 8.46 2.28
N ALA A 123 2.22 7.37 1.54
CA ALA A 123 2.41 6.01 2.04
C ALA A 123 3.89 5.61 1.98
N LEU A 124 4.56 5.92 0.87
CA LEU A 124 6.00 5.82 0.71
C LEU A 124 6.65 7.21 0.73
N SER A 125 7.92 7.27 1.09
CA SER A 125 8.74 8.47 0.97
C SER A 125 9.14 8.74 -0.48
N TYR A 126 9.62 9.96 -0.73
CA TYR A 126 10.15 10.37 -2.03
C TYR A 126 11.31 9.47 -2.48
N GLU A 127 12.25 9.21 -1.57
CA GLU A 127 13.43 8.38 -1.81
C GLU A 127 13.03 6.93 -2.12
N ALA A 128 12.05 6.38 -1.39
CA ALA A 128 11.57 5.03 -1.62
C ALA A 128 10.95 4.89 -3.01
N LYS A 129 10.11 5.83 -3.44
CA LYS A 129 9.51 5.81 -4.78
C LYS A 129 10.56 5.95 -5.87
N THR A 130 11.51 6.86 -5.69
CA THR A 130 12.63 7.05 -6.63
C THR A 130 13.52 5.80 -6.72
N ALA A 131 13.80 5.14 -5.60
CA ALA A 131 14.57 3.90 -5.57
C ALA A 131 13.84 2.76 -6.29
N LEU A 132 12.53 2.62 -6.08
CA LEU A 132 11.70 1.63 -6.77
C LEU A 132 11.67 1.87 -8.29
N ALA A 133 11.58 3.13 -8.73
CA ALA A 133 11.64 3.50 -10.13
C ALA A 133 12.95 3.05 -10.80
N ARG A 134 14.07 3.33 -10.16
CA ARG A 134 15.39 2.87 -10.64
C ARG A 134 15.51 1.36 -10.66
N GLY A 135 15.05 0.69 -9.59
CA GLY A 135 15.10 -0.76 -9.49
C GLY A 135 14.25 -1.44 -10.56
N ALA A 136 13.04 -0.93 -10.83
CA ALA A 136 12.18 -1.44 -11.88
C ALA A 136 12.83 -1.30 -13.27
N THR A 137 13.40 -0.14 -13.57
CA THR A 137 14.13 0.10 -14.84
C THR A 137 15.31 -0.85 -14.99
N MET A 138 16.11 -1.05 -13.94
CA MET A 138 17.23 -2.00 -13.95
C MET A 138 16.78 -3.45 -14.18
N ALA A 139 15.55 -3.78 -13.78
CA ALA A 139 14.97 -5.12 -13.97
C ALA A 139 14.17 -5.26 -15.29
N GLY A 140 14.17 -4.24 -16.16
CA GLY A 140 13.36 -4.22 -17.38
C GLY A 140 11.85 -4.28 -17.10
N SER A 141 11.44 -3.77 -15.95
CA SER A 141 10.05 -3.77 -15.48
C SER A 141 9.48 -2.35 -15.43
N ALA A 142 8.29 -2.20 -14.85
CA ALA A 142 7.57 -0.94 -14.75
C ALA A 142 7.22 -0.57 -13.31
N THR A 143 6.88 0.71 -13.09
CA THR A 143 6.28 1.21 -11.85
C THR A 143 4.95 1.90 -12.13
N CYS A 144 4.20 2.18 -11.07
CA CYS A 144 2.96 2.92 -11.12
C CYS A 144 2.97 4.06 -10.08
N SER A 145 2.40 5.21 -10.46
CA SER A 145 2.36 6.38 -9.57
C SER A 145 1.65 6.11 -8.24
N GLY A 146 0.63 5.27 -8.23
CA GLY A 146 -0.30 5.20 -7.12
C GLY A 146 -1.15 6.47 -7.01
N GLU A 147 -1.92 6.57 -5.93
CA GLU A 147 -2.77 7.72 -5.67
C GLU A 147 -1.95 8.98 -5.36
N GLY A 148 -2.32 10.09 -5.94
CA GLY A 148 -1.79 11.40 -5.53
C GLY A 148 -0.97 12.15 -6.56
N GLY A 149 -0.85 11.65 -7.77
CA GLY A 149 -0.17 12.36 -8.85
C GLY A 149 1.25 11.85 -9.14
N MET A 150 1.96 12.57 -9.96
CA MET A 150 3.29 12.23 -10.45
C MET A 150 4.38 12.87 -9.56
N ILE A 151 5.35 12.07 -9.18
CA ILE A 151 6.62 12.57 -8.68
C ILE A 151 7.58 12.71 -9.87
N PRO A 152 8.13 13.90 -10.15
CA PRO A 152 8.99 14.13 -11.31
C PRO A 152 10.17 13.16 -11.39
N ASP A 153 10.86 12.94 -10.28
CA ASP A 153 11.99 12.01 -10.25
C ASP A 153 11.58 10.54 -10.39
N GLU A 154 10.42 10.13 -9.87
CA GLU A 154 9.89 8.79 -10.14
C GLU A 154 9.70 8.58 -11.63
N ARG A 155 9.03 9.52 -12.32
CA ARG A 155 8.85 9.45 -13.78
C ARG A 155 10.18 9.48 -14.53
N ARG A 156 11.10 10.36 -14.13
CA ARG A 156 12.41 10.49 -14.77
C ARG A 156 13.23 9.22 -14.73
N TYR A 157 13.15 8.45 -13.65
CA TYR A 157 13.92 7.22 -13.47
C TYR A 157 13.15 5.94 -13.85
N SER A 158 11.84 6.04 -14.15
CA SER A 158 11.06 4.93 -14.69
C SER A 158 11.13 4.94 -16.20
N GLU A 159 11.74 3.93 -16.79
CA GLU A 159 11.70 3.73 -18.25
C GLU A 159 10.27 3.41 -18.71
N LYS A 160 9.53 2.65 -17.89
CA LYS A 160 8.14 2.26 -18.12
C LYS A 160 7.31 2.61 -16.89
N TRP A 161 6.35 3.51 -17.08
CA TRP A 161 5.61 4.11 -15.97
C TRP A 161 4.13 4.20 -16.23
N PHE A 162 3.32 3.69 -15.27
CA PHE A 162 1.87 3.80 -15.30
C PHE A 162 1.41 4.97 -14.44
N TYR A 163 0.50 5.76 -14.98
CA TYR A 163 -0.16 6.83 -14.24
C TYR A 163 -1.52 6.37 -13.75
N GLN A 164 -1.78 6.45 -12.46
CA GLN A 164 -2.99 5.89 -11.87
C GLN A 164 -4.16 6.89 -11.92
N CYS A 165 -5.23 6.50 -12.62
CA CYS A 165 -6.52 7.16 -12.64
C CYS A 165 -7.39 6.56 -11.54
N ILE A 166 -7.38 7.19 -10.36
CA ILE A 166 -8.05 6.73 -9.14
C ILE A 166 -9.21 7.67 -8.75
N GLN A 167 -10.10 7.21 -7.87
CA GLN A 167 -11.34 7.90 -7.50
C GLN A 167 -11.13 9.34 -7.03
N SER A 168 -10.06 9.62 -6.30
CA SER A 168 -9.80 10.95 -5.73
C SER A 168 -9.41 12.00 -6.76
N ARG A 169 -8.81 11.60 -7.86
CA ARG A 169 -8.21 12.53 -8.84
C ARG A 169 -7.16 13.48 -8.25
N TYR A 170 -6.61 13.19 -7.06
CA TYR A 170 -5.56 14.01 -6.45
C TYR A 170 -4.35 14.13 -7.37
N GLY A 171 -4.01 15.35 -7.75
CA GLY A 171 -2.91 15.66 -8.65
C GLY A 171 -3.06 15.10 -10.08
N PHE A 172 -4.17 14.46 -10.41
CA PHE A 172 -4.41 13.92 -11.74
C PHE A 172 -4.65 15.05 -12.75
N ASN A 173 -3.84 15.09 -13.78
CA ASN A 173 -3.96 16.10 -14.85
C ASN A 173 -3.51 15.54 -16.20
N PRO A 174 -3.98 16.14 -17.33
CA PRO A 174 -3.67 15.67 -18.68
C PRO A 174 -2.18 15.68 -19.02
N HIS A 175 -1.43 16.68 -18.56
CA HIS A 175 0.01 16.77 -18.87
C HIS A 175 0.79 15.58 -18.28
N HIS A 176 0.46 15.18 -17.07
CA HIS A 176 1.09 14.00 -16.48
C HIS A 176 0.62 12.71 -17.14
N ALA A 177 -0.66 12.65 -17.56
CA ALA A 177 -1.20 11.51 -18.30
C ALA A 177 -0.46 11.30 -19.63
N GLN A 178 -0.15 12.37 -20.36
CA GLN A 178 0.61 12.31 -21.61
C GLN A 178 2.07 11.88 -21.43
N LEU A 179 2.62 12.01 -20.25
CA LEU A 179 3.97 11.53 -19.93
C LEU A 179 4.00 10.04 -19.55
N ALA A 180 2.86 9.42 -19.34
CA ALA A 180 2.78 8.02 -18.95
C ALA A 180 2.90 7.08 -20.16
N ASP A 181 3.49 5.92 -19.96
CA ASP A 181 3.52 4.86 -20.96
C ASP A 181 2.18 4.09 -20.98
N GLY A 182 1.42 4.17 -19.89
CA GLY A 182 0.08 3.63 -19.77
C GLY A 182 -0.69 4.22 -18.61
N ILE A 183 -2.01 4.13 -18.66
CA ILE A 183 -2.89 4.60 -17.59
C ILE A 183 -3.54 3.41 -16.91
N GLU A 184 -3.37 3.32 -15.59
CA GLU A 184 -4.04 2.33 -14.76
C GLU A 184 -5.36 2.90 -14.22
N VAL A 185 -6.49 2.39 -14.71
CA VAL A 185 -7.79 2.71 -14.14
C VAL A 185 -8.02 1.88 -12.89
N PHE A 186 -7.96 2.54 -11.73
CA PHE A 186 -8.02 1.87 -10.43
C PHE A 186 -9.45 1.84 -9.90
N ILE A 187 -10.02 0.66 -9.75
CA ILE A 187 -11.42 0.49 -9.30
C ILE A 187 -11.51 0.38 -7.77
N GLY A 188 -10.53 -0.24 -7.14
CA GLY A 188 -10.50 -0.42 -5.70
C GLY A 188 -9.53 -1.51 -5.26
N GLN A 189 -9.50 -1.77 -3.96
CA GLN A 189 -8.65 -2.81 -3.35
C GLN A 189 -9.51 -3.80 -2.58
N GLY A 190 -9.23 -5.10 -2.73
CA GLY A 190 -10.01 -6.17 -2.14
C GLY A 190 -10.15 -6.10 -0.62
N GLN A 191 -9.13 -5.61 0.08
CA GLN A 191 -9.15 -5.51 1.54
C GLN A 191 -9.82 -4.25 2.10
N LYS A 192 -10.15 -3.29 1.26
CA LYS A 192 -10.87 -2.07 1.64
C LYS A 192 -11.98 -1.73 0.66
N VAL A 193 -12.81 -2.73 0.40
CA VAL A 193 -13.97 -2.61 -0.50
C VAL A 193 -14.90 -1.49 -0.03
N GLY A 194 -15.28 -0.61 -0.95
CA GLY A 194 -16.13 0.55 -0.65
C GLY A 194 -15.45 1.66 0.13
N MET A 195 -14.12 1.61 0.27
CA MET A 195 -13.33 2.67 0.89
C MET A 195 -12.26 3.16 -0.09
N GLY A 196 -12.08 4.48 -0.14
CA GLY A 196 -10.95 5.09 -0.82
C GLY A 196 -9.68 5.12 0.04
N GLY A 197 -8.64 5.76 -0.48
CA GLY A 197 -7.41 6.02 0.29
C GLY A 197 -7.66 6.97 1.47
N HIS A 198 -6.87 6.82 2.52
CA HIS A 198 -6.89 7.72 3.65
C HIS A 198 -5.46 8.03 4.07
N LEU A 199 -5.09 9.30 4.05
CA LEU A 199 -3.80 9.80 4.52
C LEU A 199 -4.05 10.79 5.65
N MET A 200 -3.53 10.46 6.84
CA MET A 200 -3.68 11.31 8.03
C MET A 200 -2.90 12.62 7.86
N GLY A 201 -3.44 13.71 8.38
CA GLY A 201 -2.88 15.06 8.23
C GLY A 201 -1.42 15.19 8.63
N GLN A 202 -0.98 14.49 9.68
CA GLN A 202 0.42 14.47 10.07
C GLN A 202 1.38 13.84 9.05
N LYS A 203 0.87 13.11 8.07
CA LYS A 203 1.64 12.57 6.93
C LYS A 203 1.52 13.44 5.67
N VAL A 204 0.62 14.41 5.68
CA VAL A 204 0.43 15.34 4.56
C VAL A 204 1.42 16.49 4.71
N THR A 205 2.65 16.24 4.31
CA THR A 205 3.70 17.27 4.23
C THR A 205 3.38 18.27 3.12
N ASP A 206 4.06 19.41 3.11
CA ASP A 206 3.89 20.43 2.05
C ASP A 206 4.14 19.84 0.66
N GLN A 207 5.13 18.96 0.54
CA GLN A 207 5.48 18.29 -0.70
C GLN A 207 4.36 17.34 -1.18
N VAL A 208 3.73 16.60 -0.25
CA VAL A 208 2.57 15.75 -0.57
C VAL A 208 1.35 16.60 -0.94
N ALA A 209 1.14 17.69 -0.20
CA ALA A 209 0.04 18.63 -0.44
C ALA A 209 0.13 19.27 -1.81
N GLU A 210 1.31 19.78 -2.18
CA GLU A 210 1.59 20.38 -3.47
C GLU A 210 1.31 19.38 -4.61
N MET A 211 1.88 18.18 -4.54
CA MET A 211 1.69 17.15 -5.56
C MET A 211 0.21 16.75 -5.72
N ARG A 212 -0.55 16.68 -4.62
CA ARG A 212 -1.97 16.33 -4.63
C ARG A 212 -2.89 17.50 -4.93
N SER A 213 -2.36 18.73 -4.99
CA SER A 213 -3.12 19.98 -5.10
C SER A 213 -4.13 20.14 -3.96
N LEU A 214 -3.73 19.84 -2.73
CA LEU A 214 -4.55 19.87 -1.53
C LEU A 214 -3.82 20.60 -0.38
N PRO A 215 -4.55 21.10 0.63
CA PRO A 215 -3.93 21.70 1.82
C PRO A 215 -3.05 20.72 2.60
N SER A 216 -1.93 21.19 3.14
CA SER A 216 -1.08 20.42 4.05
C SER A 216 -1.69 20.31 5.46
N GLY A 217 -1.26 19.29 6.21
CA GLY A 217 -1.63 19.09 7.60
C GLY A 217 -3.09 18.65 7.85
N ILE A 218 -3.88 18.39 6.82
CA ILE A 218 -5.28 17.99 6.89
C ILE A 218 -5.45 16.56 6.42
N ASP A 219 -6.30 15.79 7.09
CA ASP A 219 -6.64 14.42 6.66
C ASP A 219 -7.20 14.41 5.25
N GLN A 220 -6.62 13.61 4.39
CA GLN A 220 -7.05 13.42 3.02
C GLN A 220 -7.75 12.08 2.87
N ARG A 221 -9.01 12.10 2.48
CA ARG A 221 -9.83 10.91 2.25
C ARG A 221 -10.34 10.88 0.82
N SER A 222 -10.04 9.81 0.12
CA SER A 222 -10.55 9.57 -1.21
C SER A 222 -12.01 9.10 -1.18
N PRO A 223 -12.84 9.48 -2.15
CA PRO A 223 -14.17 8.92 -2.30
C PRO A 223 -14.11 7.43 -2.65
N ALA A 224 -15.19 6.71 -2.36
CA ALA A 224 -15.30 5.29 -2.69
C ALA A 224 -15.64 5.03 -4.17
N ARG A 225 -16.11 6.05 -4.88
CA ARG A 225 -16.54 5.96 -6.29
C ARG A 225 -15.75 6.95 -7.14
N HIS A 226 -15.61 6.60 -8.41
CA HIS A 226 -15.16 7.55 -9.40
C HIS A 226 -16.19 8.67 -9.58
N PRO A 227 -15.76 9.93 -9.78
CA PRO A 227 -16.69 11.06 -9.90
C PRO A 227 -17.39 11.13 -11.26
N ASP A 228 -16.83 10.50 -12.27
CA ASP A 228 -17.15 10.71 -13.68
C ASP A 228 -17.64 9.45 -14.40
N TRP A 229 -17.82 8.33 -13.70
CA TRP A 229 -18.46 7.14 -14.26
C TRP A 229 -19.09 6.26 -13.17
N LEU A 230 -20.20 5.60 -13.47
CA LEU A 230 -20.99 4.80 -12.54
C LEU A 230 -21.11 3.34 -12.96
N GLY A 231 -20.98 3.04 -14.24
CA GLY A 231 -21.20 1.71 -14.79
C GLY A 231 -20.25 1.38 -15.95
N PRO A 232 -20.39 0.19 -16.54
CA PRO A 232 -19.53 -0.26 -17.63
C PRO A 232 -19.55 0.66 -18.86
N ASP A 233 -20.70 1.20 -19.20
CA ASP A 233 -20.87 2.07 -20.38
C ASP A 233 -20.11 3.38 -20.19
N ASP A 234 -20.25 4.00 -19.02
CA ASP A 234 -19.51 5.22 -18.67
C ASP A 234 -18.00 4.95 -18.60
N LEU A 235 -17.61 3.77 -18.11
CA LEU A 235 -16.21 3.37 -18.08
C LEU A 235 -15.62 3.24 -19.48
N ALA A 236 -16.40 2.73 -20.45
CA ALA A 236 -15.96 2.66 -21.84
C ALA A 236 -15.68 4.06 -22.39
N LEU A 237 -16.57 5.03 -22.14
CA LEU A 237 -16.36 6.44 -22.52
C LEU A 237 -15.12 7.03 -21.83
N LYS A 238 -14.92 6.71 -20.54
CA LYS A 238 -13.73 7.17 -19.82
C LYS A 238 -12.43 6.59 -20.37
N VAL A 239 -12.44 5.35 -20.82
CA VAL A 239 -11.27 4.74 -21.49
C VAL A 239 -10.99 5.45 -22.82
N GLU A 240 -12.00 5.77 -23.60
CA GLU A 240 -11.81 6.53 -24.85
C GLU A 240 -11.27 7.96 -24.59
N GLU A 241 -11.76 8.64 -23.56
CA GLU A 241 -11.22 9.94 -23.12
C GLU A 241 -9.73 9.85 -22.75
N LEU A 242 -9.35 8.80 -22.02
CA LEU A 242 -7.96 8.61 -21.57
C LEU A 242 -7.00 8.20 -22.70
N ARG A 243 -7.51 7.80 -23.88
CA ARG A 243 -6.72 7.45 -25.05
C ARG A 243 -6.35 8.64 -25.93
N GLN A 244 -7.01 9.78 -25.74
CA GLN A 244 -6.76 11.03 -26.50
C GLN A 244 -5.52 11.76 -25.97
#